data_c7e655d81026f6b37d7dc50a78d66782
#
_entry.id   c7e655d81026f6b37d7dc50a78d66782
#
_cell.length_a   1.000
_cell.length_b   1.000
_cell.length_c   1.000
_cell.angle_alpha   90.00
_cell.angle_beta   90.00
_cell.angle_gamma   90.00
#
_symmetry.space_group_name_H-M   'P 1'
#
loop_
_entity.id
_entity.type
_entity.pdbx_description
1 polymer ?
#
loop_
_entity_poly.entity_id
_entity_poly.type
_entity_poly.pdbx_seq_one_letter_code
_entity_poly.pdbx_strand_id
1 'polypeptide(L)'
;MAIYELLVPRTVLYGEGSFSKIGKQSALLGTKALLISDDIMVKAGNVETCRRYLAEAGMDCAVYTGVNSEPTDIHLDEALAVCKTEQCDVVIALGGGSCIDTGKAVAVMMTNEGHLRTYFQKQQDFQDTPLPLVAVPTTAGTGSEVTKATVITDTAYDVKMMLARPQLLPDTAIVDPLLTLSCPKHVTAATGIDALSHAVEAYLSRKAHPFTDSLALQAIELIMKNIRLVYRNGENVQARNEMAYASMLAGMAFSNSSVALVHGMSRPIGALFHVPHGISNAMLLPAVLDYTKEASIDRLGEIGQALFPNVSYTKKEGADVLIEAIKQLCIDLDIPNLQSWGIDRQLFYTTVEKMAADAIQSGSPANHPVVPTAEEIIQLYYTCYEYEFESAIYKK
;
A
#
# COMPACT_ATOMS: atom_id res chain seq x y z
N MET A 1 6.94 -20.63 23.35
CA MET A 1 6.19 -20.34 22.11
C MET A 1 6.18 -18.83 21.92
N ALA A 2 6.34 -18.32 20.69
CA ALA A 2 6.18 -16.90 20.42
C ALA A 2 4.70 -16.51 20.53
N ILE A 3 4.44 -15.30 21.02
CA ILE A 3 3.09 -14.71 21.07
C ILE A 3 3.01 -13.76 19.87
N TYR A 4 1.97 -13.92 19.06
CA TYR A 4 1.71 -13.08 17.91
C TYR A 4 0.42 -12.30 18.10
N GLU A 5 0.40 -11.05 17.65
CA GLU A 5 -0.76 -10.18 17.67
C GLU A 5 -1.25 -9.95 16.23
N LEU A 6 -2.56 -9.98 16.02
CA LEU A 6 -3.21 -9.63 14.76
C LEU A 6 -4.16 -8.46 14.99
N LEU A 7 -3.87 -7.31 14.40
CA LEU A 7 -4.71 -6.12 14.43
C LEU A 7 -5.33 -5.91 13.05
N VAL A 8 -6.65 -5.91 13.00
CA VAL A 8 -7.45 -5.66 11.80
C VAL A 8 -8.62 -4.73 12.15
N PRO A 9 -9.25 -4.04 11.18
CA PRO A 9 -10.43 -3.24 11.45
C PRO A 9 -11.51 -4.03 12.19
N ARG A 10 -12.22 -3.36 13.08
CA ARG A 10 -13.33 -3.98 13.83
C ARG A 10 -14.41 -4.53 12.91
N THR A 11 -14.64 -3.85 11.78
CA THR A 11 -15.62 -4.25 10.75
C THR A 11 -14.98 -4.16 9.38
N VAL A 12 -15.10 -5.22 8.59
CA VAL A 12 -14.74 -5.21 7.18
C VAL A 12 -15.96 -5.62 6.38
N LEU A 13 -16.41 -4.75 5.48
CA LEU A 13 -17.42 -5.05 4.48
C LEU A 13 -16.74 -5.16 3.12
N TYR A 14 -16.91 -6.29 2.49
CA TYR A 14 -16.29 -6.58 1.20
C TYR A 14 -17.33 -7.11 0.20
N GLY A 15 -17.21 -6.69 -1.05
CA GLY A 15 -18.01 -7.17 -2.18
C GLY A 15 -18.75 -6.06 -2.90
N GLU A 16 -19.30 -6.43 -4.07
CA GLU A 16 -20.03 -5.52 -4.96
C GLU A 16 -21.21 -4.85 -4.26
N GLY A 17 -21.28 -3.52 -4.36
CA GLY A 17 -22.33 -2.71 -3.75
C GLY A 17 -22.17 -2.51 -2.24
N SER A 18 -21.06 -2.97 -1.61
CA SER A 18 -20.81 -2.77 -0.18
C SER A 18 -20.73 -1.28 0.18
N PHE A 19 -20.32 -0.41 -0.75
CA PHE A 19 -20.30 1.04 -0.57
C PHE A 19 -21.67 1.62 -0.15
N SER A 20 -22.79 1.02 -0.58
CA SER A 20 -24.12 1.43 -0.16
C SER A 20 -24.39 1.32 1.35
N LYS A 21 -23.52 0.60 2.09
CA LYS A 21 -23.63 0.44 3.54
C LYS A 21 -22.96 1.56 4.32
N ILE A 22 -22.26 2.49 3.65
CA ILE A 22 -21.45 3.52 4.30
C ILE A 22 -22.25 4.38 5.27
N GLY A 23 -23.45 4.84 4.89
CA GLY A 23 -24.31 5.63 5.77
C GLY A 23 -24.65 4.88 7.06
N LYS A 24 -25.11 3.64 6.94
CA LYS A 24 -25.45 2.80 8.10
C LYS A 24 -24.24 2.52 9.00
N GLN A 25 -23.07 2.25 8.42
CA GLN A 25 -21.87 1.96 9.21
C GLN A 25 -21.35 3.21 9.91
N SER A 26 -21.32 4.34 9.23
CA SER A 26 -20.89 5.60 9.81
C SER A 26 -21.81 6.10 10.93
N ALA A 27 -23.14 5.93 10.78
CA ALA A 27 -24.11 6.29 11.80
C ALA A 27 -23.99 5.48 13.12
N LEU A 28 -23.28 4.35 13.10
CA LEU A 28 -22.95 3.60 14.32
C LEU A 28 -21.77 4.22 15.08
N LEU A 29 -21.02 5.11 14.42
CA LEU A 29 -19.75 5.66 14.91
C LEU A 29 -19.83 7.14 15.28
N GLY A 30 -20.75 7.90 14.67
CA GLY A 30 -20.91 9.32 14.92
C GLY A 30 -22.16 9.89 14.26
N THR A 31 -22.31 11.21 14.33
CA THR A 31 -23.48 11.96 13.85
C THR A 31 -23.18 12.89 12.71
N LYS A 32 -21.95 13.42 12.64
CA LYS A 32 -21.49 14.32 11.57
C LYS A 32 -20.12 13.88 11.03
N ALA A 33 -20.09 13.52 9.74
CA ALA A 33 -18.90 13.02 9.10
C ALA A 33 -18.06 14.15 8.47
N LEU A 34 -16.70 14.01 8.55
CA LEU A 34 -15.81 14.63 7.59
C LEU A 34 -15.51 13.63 6.48
N LEU A 35 -15.94 13.88 5.27
CA LEU A 35 -15.60 13.11 4.08
C LEU A 35 -14.33 13.68 3.43
N ILE A 36 -13.24 12.92 3.48
CA ILE A 36 -11.96 13.24 2.84
C ILE A 36 -11.87 12.47 1.52
N SER A 37 -11.58 13.19 0.43
CA SER A 37 -11.53 12.61 -0.91
C SER A 37 -10.65 13.44 -1.86
N ASP A 38 -10.70 13.16 -3.15
CA ASP A 38 -9.98 13.84 -4.22
C ASP A 38 -10.92 14.26 -5.38
N ASP A 39 -10.39 15.05 -6.31
CA ASP A 39 -11.11 15.53 -7.48
C ASP A 39 -11.55 14.40 -8.43
N ILE A 40 -10.84 13.26 -8.45
CA ILE A 40 -11.19 12.13 -9.30
C ILE A 40 -12.49 11.52 -8.80
N MET A 41 -12.63 11.37 -7.48
CA MET A 41 -13.84 10.84 -6.84
C MET A 41 -15.02 11.82 -6.97
N VAL A 42 -14.77 13.13 -6.94
CA VAL A 42 -15.78 14.15 -7.24
C VAL A 42 -16.29 13.98 -8.67
N LYS A 43 -15.39 13.95 -9.65
CA LYS A 43 -15.73 13.81 -11.07
C LYS A 43 -16.42 12.47 -11.40
N ALA A 44 -16.08 11.42 -10.67
CA ALA A 44 -16.73 10.10 -10.79
C ALA A 44 -18.12 10.05 -10.13
N GLY A 45 -18.55 11.09 -9.39
CA GLY A 45 -19.81 11.13 -8.66
C GLY A 45 -19.83 10.32 -7.37
N ASN A 46 -18.68 9.75 -6.95
CA ASN A 46 -18.59 8.92 -5.75
C ASN A 46 -18.74 9.74 -4.46
N VAL A 47 -18.24 10.98 -4.44
CA VAL A 47 -18.39 11.90 -3.31
C VAL A 47 -19.88 12.22 -3.10
N GLU A 48 -20.63 12.57 -4.16
CA GLU A 48 -22.06 12.87 -4.05
C GLU A 48 -22.87 11.63 -3.69
N THR A 49 -22.50 10.46 -4.21
CA THR A 49 -23.12 9.18 -3.84
C THR A 49 -22.91 8.88 -2.35
N CYS A 50 -21.71 9.12 -1.82
CA CYS A 50 -21.39 8.98 -0.40
C CYS A 50 -22.27 9.91 0.45
N ARG A 51 -22.33 11.21 0.09
CA ARG A 51 -23.16 12.19 0.79
C ARG A 51 -24.63 11.79 0.83
N ARG A 52 -25.16 11.28 -0.27
CA ARG A 52 -26.54 10.79 -0.33
C ARG A 52 -26.76 9.63 0.65
N TYR A 53 -25.87 8.62 0.67
CA TYR A 53 -25.99 7.50 1.61
C TYR A 53 -25.88 7.91 3.07
N LEU A 54 -25.08 8.95 3.37
CA LEU A 54 -25.00 9.51 4.70
C LEU A 54 -26.30 10.24 5.08
N ALA A 55 -26.84 11.07 4.19
CA ALA A 55 -28.10 11.77 4.41
C ALA A 55 -29.29 10.81 4.58
N GLU A 56 -29.34 9.71 3.80
CA GLU A 56 -30.35 8.66 3.96
C GLU A 56 -30.25 7.96 5.34
N ALA A 57 -29.07 7.97 5.96
CA ALA A 57 -28.84 7.47 7.31
C ALA A 57 -29.02 8.53 8.41
N GLY A 58 -29.44 9.76 8.05
CA GLY A 58 -29.64 10.86 8.99
C GLY A 58 -28.35 11.52 9.47
N MET A 59 -27.25 11.40 8.73
CA MET A 59 -25.95 12.00 9.09
C MET A 59 -25.69 13.29 8.31
N ASP A 60 -25.15 14.29 9.01
CA ASP A 60 -24.54 15.46 8.40
C ASP A 60 -23.16 15.15 7.84
N CYS A 61 -22.72 15.87 6.80
CA CYS A 61 -21.46 15.64 6.13
C CYS A 61 -20.79 16.93 5.68
N ALA A 62 -19.61 17.22 6.23
CA ALA A 62 -18.66 18.17 5.68
C ALA A 62 -17.72 17.46 4.69
N VAL A 63 -17.20 18.15 3.69
CA VAL A 63 -16.38 17.55 2.63
C VAL A 63 -15.08 18.32 2.47
N TYR A 64 -13.98 17.56 2.38
CA TYR A 64 -12.67 18.04 1.97
C TYR A 64 -12.15 17.21 0.79
N THR A 65 -11.87 17.83 -0.36
CA THR A 65 -11.45 17.16 -1.61
C THR A 65 -10.08 17.59 -2.08
N GLY A 66 -9.25 18.13 -1.17
CA GLY A 66 -7.93 18.66 -1.51
C GLY A 66 -6.82 17.62 -1.76
N VAL A 67 -7.06 16.32 -1.54
CA VAL A 67 -5.99 15.29 -1.60
C VAL A 67 -5.74 14.86 -3.06
N ASN A 68 -5.18 15.77 -3.87
CA ASN A 68 -4.97 15.55 -5.30
C ASN A 68 -3.54 15.09 -5.67
N SER A 69 -2.74 14.70 -4.68
CA SER A 69 -1.36 14.20 -4.81
C SER A 69 -1.05 13.17 -3.72
N GLU A 70 0.23 12.81 -3.56
CA GLU A 70 0.67 12.14 -2.33
C GLU A 70 0.33 13.00 -1.11
N PRO A 71 -0.06 12.41 0.03
CA PRO A 71 -0.58 13.18 1.17
C PRO A 71 0.54 13.98 1.84
N THR A 72 0.24 15.23 2.16
CA THR A 72 1.18 16.16 2.81
C THR A 72 0.62 16.67 4.14
N ASP A 73 1.49 17.27 4.93
CA ASP A 73 1.12 18.01 6.16
C ASP A 73 0.15 19.17 5.86
N ILE A 74 0.23 19.77 4.67
CA ILE A 74 -0.72 20.82 4.22
C ILE A 74 -2.13 20.23 4.08
N HIS A 75 -2.27 19.09 3.39
CA HIS A 75 -3.57 18.40 3.27
C HIS A 75 -4.14 18.02 4.64
N LEU A 76 -3.28 17.58 5.56
CA LEU A 76 -3.67 17.27 6.94
C LEU A 76 -4.20 18.51 7.65
N ASP A 77 -3.47 19.63 7.61
CA ASP A 77 -3.86 20.86 8.32
C ASP A 77 -5.16 21.46 7.77
N GLU A 78 -5.33 21.45 6.43
CA GLU A 78 -6.57 21.91 5.80
C GLU A 78 -7.77 21.03 6.18
N ALA A 79 -7.62 19.71 6.13
CA ALA A 79 -8.69 18.79 6.53
C ALA A 79 -9.02 18.88 8.02
N LEU A 80 -8.01 19.06 8.89
CA LEU A 80 -8.20 19.31 10.32
C LEU A 80 -8.99 20.60 10.57
N ALA A 81 -8.68 21.67 9.84
CA ALA A 81 -9.41 22.94 9.96
C ALA A 81 -10.89 22.79 9.63
N VAL A 82 -11.21 22.06 8.55
CA VAL A 82 -12.61 21.74 8.19
C VAL A 82 -13.26 20.90 9.29
N CYS A 83 -12.60 19.83 9.75
CA CYS A 83 -13.13 18.93 10.79
C CYS A 83 -13.49 19.68 12.07
N LYS A 84 -12.60 20.56 12.54
CA LYS A 84 -12.80 21.40 13.75
C LYS A 84 -13.91 22.42 13.56
N THR A 85 -13.91 23.15 12.44
CA THR A 85 -14.91 24.20 12.16
C THR A 85 -16.31 23.61 12.07
N GLU A 86 -16.44 22.49 11.41
CA GLU A 86 -17.70 21.78 11.21
C GLU A 86 -18.10 20.88 12.39
N GLN A 87 -17.22 20.73 13.39
CA GLN A 87 -17.45 19.87 14.57
C GLN A 87 -17.78 18.42 14.20
N CYS A 88 -17.03 17.84 13.25
CA CYS A 88 -17.22 16.45 12.85
C CYS A 88 -16.75 15.50 13.95
N ASP A 89 -17.48 14.40 14.14
CA ASP A 89 -17.23 13.36 15.15
C ASP A 89 -16.87 11.99 14.57
N VAL A 90 -16.86 11.85 13.24
CA VAL A 90 -16.38 10.68 12.51
C VAL A 90 -15.67 11.11 11.22
N VAL A 91 -14.62 10.38 10.83
CA VAL A 91 -13.89 10.60 9.57
C VAL A 91 -14.26 9.50 8.58
N ILE A 92 -14.51 9.90 7.34
CA ILE A 92 -14.68 8.98 6.19
C ILE A 92 -13.61 9.32 5.18
N ALA A 93 -12.79 8.35 4.81
CA ALA A 93 -11.77 8.49 3.77
C ALA A 93 -12.17 7.67 2.53
N LEU A 94 -12.55 8.35 1.45
CA LEU A 94 -12.98 7.76 0.18
C LEU A 94 -11.98 8.11 -0.91
N GLY A 95 -11.20 7.14 -1.36
CA GLY A 95 -10.17 7.36 -2.38
C GLY A 95 -9.05 6.33 -2.36
N GLY A 96 -7.95 6.64 -2.99
CA GLY A 96 -6.73 5.85 -2.92
C GLY A 96 -6.03 5.94 -1.56
N GLY A 97 -4.84 5.34 -1.45
CA GLY A 97 -4.02 5.37 -0.23
C GLY A 97 -3.82 6.78 0.33
N SER A 98 -3.63 7.78 -0.53
CA SER A 98 -3.45 9.19 -0.12
C SER A 98 -4.61 9.73 0.70
N CYS A 99 -5.84 9.51 0.26
CA CYS A 99 -7.04 9.94 0.98
C CYS A 99 -7.18 9.20 2.31
N ILE A 100 -6.90 7.88 2.32
CA ILE A 100 -7.02 7.06 3.52
C ILE A 100 -5.94 7.46 4.54
N ASP A 101 -4.71 7.68 4.10
CA ASP A 101 -3.60 8.10 4.96
C ASP A 101 -3.85 9.49 5.58
N THR A 102 -4.39 10.44 4.78
CA THR A 102 -4.84 11.74 5.30
C THR A 102 -5.95 11.55 6.33
N GLY A 103 -6.94 10.68 6.06
CA GLY A 103 -8.03 10.38 6.99
C GLY A 103 -7.55 9.81 8.32
N LYS A 104 -6.58 8.89 8.30
CA LYS A 104 -5.94 8.35 9.51
C LYS A 104 -5.25 9.44 10.32
N ALA A 105 -4.46 10.29 9.63
CA ALA A 105 -3.76 11.38 10.28
C ALA A 105 -4.74 12.40 10.90
N VAL A 106 -5.82 12.76 10.19
CA VAL A 106 -6.88 13.62 10.72
C VAL A 106 -7.54 12.98 11.95
N ALA A 107 -7.92 11.71 11.87
CA ALA A 107 -8.60 11.01 12.96
C ALA A 107 -7.81 11.06 14.26
N VAL A 108 -6.48 10.82 14.23
CA VAL A 108 -5.65 10.86 15.44
C VAL A 108 -5.35 12.29 15.89
N MET A 109 -5.12 13.24 14.95
CA MET A 109 -4.75 14.63 15.29
C MET A 109 -5.94 15.49 15.72
N MET A 110 -7.16 15.01 15.55
CA MET A 110 -8.35 15.68 16.14
C MET A 110 -8.41 15.57 17.66
N THR A 111 -7.82 14.53 18.21
CA THR A 111 -7.86 14.23 19.66
C THR A 111 -6.50 14.37 20.33
N ASN A 112 -5.42 14.39 19.56
CA ASN A 112 -4.05 14.51 20.09
C ASN A 112 -3.42 15.83 19.65
N GLU A 113 -2.88 16.58 20.61
CA GLU A 113 -2.33 17.93 20.38
C GLU A 113 -0.94 17.90 19.74
N GLY A 114 -0.58 19.00 19.07
CA GLY A 114 0.74 19.20 18.48
C GLY A 114 0.79 18.95 16.97
N HIS A 115 1.96 18.63 16.46
CA HIS A 115 2.20 18.36 15.04
C HIS A 115 2.52 16.89 14.82
N LEU A 116 2.07 16.32 13.71
CA LEU A 116 2.32 14.91 13.36
C LEU A 116 3.82 14.55 13.39
N ARG A 117 4.69 15.50 13.09
CA ARG A 117 6.15 15.33 13.17
C ARG A 117 6.64 14.93 14.56
N THR A 118 6.08 15.49 15.65
CA THR A 118 6.48 15.13 17.03
C THR A 118 6.25 13.65 17.31
N TYR A 119 5.18 13.10 16.77
CA TYR A 119 4.84 11.67 16.86
C TYR A 119 5.75 10.82 15.97
N PHE A 120 6.06 11.30 14.76
CA PHE A 120 7.03 10.65 13.85
C PHE A 120 8.43 10.58 14.48
N GLN A 121 8.90 11.65 15.09
CA GLN A 121 10.20 11.72 15.77
C GLN A 121 10.22 10.99 17.12
N LYS A 122 9.10 10.35 17.53
CA LYS A 122 8.95 9.62 18.80
C LYS A 122 9.18 10.49 20.05
N GLN A 123 8.97 11.79 19.93
CA GLN A 123 8.99 12.72 21.06
C GLN A 123 7.70 12.64 21.88
N GLN A 124 6.62 12.18 21.23
CA GLN A 124 5.31 11.91 21.84
C GLN A 124 4.72 10.62 21.29
N ASP A 125 3.85 9.99 22.06
CA ASP A 125 2.97 8.92 21.63
C ASP A 125 1.51 9.38 21.71
N PHE A 126 0.65 8.85 20.82
CA PHE A 126 -0.79 9.14 20.87
C PHE A 126 -1.38 8.64 22.20
N GLN A 127 -1.97 9.55 22.96
CA GLN A 127 -2.53 9.26 24.28
C GLN A 127 -4.05 9.08 24.22
N ASP A 128 -4.70 9.87 23.37
CA ASP A 128 -6.15 9.89 23.28
C ASP A 128 -6.67 9.01 22.16
N THR A 129 -7.86 8.46 22.34
CA THR A 129 -8.56 7.66 21.35
C THR A 129 -8.88 8.52 20.13
N PRO A 130 -8.52 8.10 18.92
CA PRO A 130 -8.82 8.83 17.68
C PRO A 130 -10.32 9.03 17.45
N LEU A 131 -10.70 9.97 16.58
CA LEU A 131 -12.03 9.91 15.99
C LEU A 131 -12.21 8.60 15.23
N PRO A 132 -13.42 8.01 15.25
CA PRO A 132 -13.71 6.83 14.45
C PRO A 132 -13.45 7.08 12.96
N LEU A 133 -12.89 6.08 12.29
CA LEU A 133 -12.53 6.17 10.87
C LEU A 133 -13.20 5.05 10.03
N VAL A 134 -13.89 5.46 8.98
CA VAL A 134 -14.36 4.56 7.91
C VAL A 134 -13.50 4.76 6.68
N ALA A 135 -12.80 3.72 6.26
CA ALA A 135 -11.91 3.75 5.09
C ALA A 135 -12.55 3.02 3.89
N VAL A 136 -12.60 3.70 2.74
CA VAL A 136 -13.22 3.20 1.50
C VAL A 136 -12.22 3.32 0.36
N PRO A 137 -11.45 2.27 0.06
CA PRO A 137 -10.45 2.30 -1.00
C PRO A 137 -11.12 2.31 -2.38
N THR A 138 -10.51 3.06 -3.30
CA THR A 138 -10.90 3.11 -4.72
C THR A 138 -9.79 2.58 -5.64
N THR A 139 -8.71 2.06 -5.05
CA THR A 139 -7.61 1.36 -5.71
C THR A 139 -7.38 0.01 -5.04
N ALA A 140 -6.88 -0.98 -5.79
CA ALA A 140 -6.50 -2.29 -5.27
C ALA A 140 -4.95 -2.37 -5.23
N GLY A 141 -4.35 -1.90 -4.13
CA GLY A 141 -2.88 -1.82 -4.05
C GLY A 141 -2.35 -1.59 -2.65
N THR A 142 -2.60 -0.44 -2.08
CA THR A 142 -1.98 -0.02 -0.81
C THR A 142 -2.46 -0.81 0.40
N GLY A 143 -3.70 -1.33 0.38
CA GLY A 143 -4.30 -1.96 1.54
C GLY A 143 -4.45 -1.03 2.75
N SER A 144 -4.36 0.30 2.54
CA SER A 144 -4.36 1.26 3.64
C SER A 144 -5.62 1.18 4.49
N GLU A 145 -6.75 0.78 3.93
CA GLU A 145 -8.02 0.60 4.65
C GLU A 145 -7.98 -0.44 5.79
N VAL A 146 -7.00 -1.33 5.78
CA VAL A 146 -6.84 -2.40 6.79
C VAL A 146 -5.50 -2.34 7.52
N THR A 147 -4.74 -1.26 7.38
CA THR A 147 -3.41 -1.12 7.99
C THR A 147 -3.40 -0.10 9.12
N LYS A 148 -2.49 -0.30 10.08
CA LYS A 148 -2.18 0.63 11.18
C LYS A 148 -1.06 1.61 10.84
N ALA A 149 -0.84 1.89 9.55
CA ALA A 149 0.19 2.78 9.06
C ALA A 149 -0.39 3.96 8.29
N THR A 150 0.27 5.10 8.35
CA THR A 150 0.03 6.28 7.51
C THR A 150 1.36 6.86 7.05
N VAL A 151 1.41 7.40 5.83
CA VAL A 151 2.57 8.08 5.28
C VAL A 151 2.15 9.48 4.86
N ILE A 152 2.69 10.50 5.52
CA ILE A 152 2.43 11.91 5.23
C ILE A 152 3.75 12.60 4.91
N THR A 153 3.82 13.32 3.80
CA THR A 153 5.00 14.10 3.44
C THR A 153 5.02 15.39 4.25
N ASP A 154 6.11 15.60 4.97
CA ASP A 154 6.43 16.86 5.62
C ASP A 154 7.05 17.79 4.58
N THR A 155 6.34 18.81 4.18
CA THR A 155 6.75 19.71 3.10
C THR A 155 7.86 20.69 3.51
N ALA A 156 8.03 20.94 4.81
CA ALA A 156 9.08 21.87 5.30
C ALA A 156 10.47 21.22 5.28
N TYR A 157 10.55 19.88 5.36
CA TYR A 157 11.82 19.13 5.42
C TYR A 157 11.97 18.10 4.30
N ASP A 158 10.99 18.01 3.43
CA ASP A 158 10.93 17.04 2.30
C ASP A 158 11.13 15.58 2.78
N VAL A 159 10.41 15.20 3.85
CA VAL A 159 10.51 13.90 4.51
C VAL A 159 9.16 13.18 4.49
N LYS A 160 9.15 11.95 4.00
CA LYS A 160 7.99 11.05 4.15
C LYS A 160 7.93 10.49 5.57
N MET A 161 7.05 11.06 6.39
CA MET A 161 6.78 10.59 7.74
C MET A 161 5.90 9.34 7.71
N MET A 162 6.50 8.18 7.95
CA MET A 162 5.75 6.94 8.13
C MET A 162 5.54 6.68 9.62
N LEU A 163 4.28 6.65 10.03
CA LEU A 163 3.87 6.24 11.36
C LEU A 163 3.12 4.89 11.29
N ALA A 164 3.46 4.00 12.21
CA ALA A 164 2.76 2.72 12.35
C ALA A 164 2.38 2.56 13.83
N ARG A 165 1.09 2.72 14.14
CA ARG A 165 0.53 2.66 15.49
C ARG A 165 -0.88 2.07 15.46
N PRO A 166 -1.30 1.31 16.48
CA PRO A 166 -2.67 0.76 16.56
C PRO A 166 -3.77 1.79 16.37
N GLN A 167 -3.56 3.03 16.85
CA GLN A 167 -4.50 4.15 16.76
C GLN A 167 -4.78 4.61 15.31
N LEU A 168 -3.95 4.21 14.34
CA LEU A 168 -4.11 4.53 12.93
C LEU A 168 -4.93 3.48 12.17
N LEU A 169 -5.35 2.39 12.84
CA LEU A 169 -6.17 1.37 12.21
C LEU A 169 -7.61 1.87 12.07
N PRO A 170 -8.22 1.83 10.88
CA PRO A 170 -9.63 2.19 10.70
C PRO A 170 -10.57 1.30 11.53
N ASP A 171 -11.67 1.88 12.03
CA ASP A 171 -12.73 1.11 12.69
C ASP A 171 -13.49 0.24 11.69
N THR A 172 -13.75 0.81 10.51
CA THR A 172 -14.49 0.12 9.44
C THR A 172 -13.76 0.27 8.11
N ALA A 173 -13.54 -0.82 7.41
CA ALA A 173 -13.14 -0.85 6.01
C ALA A 173 -14.32 -1.28 5.13
N ILE A 174 -14.59 -0.54 4.05
CA ILE A 174 -15.61 -0.88 3.06
C ILE A 174 -14.94 -1.04 1.71
N VAL A 175 -14.75 -2.27 1.28
CA VAL A 175 -14.02 -2.63 0.06
C VAL A 175 -15.01 -3.02 -1.02
N ASP A 176 -15.41 -2.04 -1.83
CA ASP A 176 -16.31 -2.24 -2.97
C ASP A 176 -15.49 -2.26 -4.27
N PRO A 177 -15.38 -3.40 -4.95
CA PRO A 177 -14.59 -3.51 -6.18
C PRO A 177 -15.11 -2.61 -7.30
N LEU A 178 -16.39 -2.24 -7.30
CA LEU A 178 -16.97 -1.35 -8.31
C LEU A 178 -16.33 0.04 -8.29
N LEU A 179 -15.83 0.51 -7.14
CA LEU A 179 -15.10 1.78 -7.02
C LEU A 179 -13.73 1.76 -7.71
N THR A 180 -13.19 0.58 -8.02
CA THR A 180 -11.90 0.43 -8.72
C THR A 180 -12.04 0.42 -10.24
N LEU A 181 -13.24 0.35 -10.80
CA LEU A 181 -13.48 0.28 -12.25
C LEU A 181 -12.96 1.52 -12.99
N SER A 182 -12.95 2.68 -12.33
CA SER A 182 -12.42 3.93 -12.90
C SER A 182 -10.90 4.02 -12.90
N CYS A 183 -10.18 3.07 -12.28
CA CYS A 183 -8.72 3.10 -12.24
C CYS A 183 -8.11 2.95 -13.65
N PRO A 184 -7.29 3.90 -14.10
CA PRO A 184 -6.57 3.79 -15.36
C PRO A 184 -5.62 2.57 -15.39
N LYS A 185 -5.32 2.10 -16.60
CA LYS A 185 -4.47 0.93 -16.83
C LYS A 185 -3.11 1.01 -16.09
N HIS A 186 -2.43 2.15 -16.17
CA HIS A 186 -1.14 2.36 -15.50
C HIS A 186 -1.24 2.37 -13.97
N VAL A 187 -2.32 2.93 -13.42
CA VAL A 187 -2.59 2.87 -11.96
C VAL A 187 -2.87 1.44 -11.54
N THR A 188 -3.68 0.71 -12.33
CA THR A 188 -3.98 -0.71 -12.07
C THR A 188 -2.70 -1.57 -12.01
N ALA A 189 -1.76 -1.37 -12.95
CA ALA A 189 -0.48 -2.07 -12.94
C ALA A 189 0.36 -1.72 -11.71
N ALA A 190 0.55 -0.43 -11.47
CA ALA A 190 1.35 0.07 -10.35
C ALA A 190 0.84 -0.43 -9.00
N THR A 191 -0.47 -0.24 -8.75
CA THR A 191 -1.07 -0.64 -7.47
C THR A 191 -1.16 -2.15 -7.31
N GLY A 192 -1.39 -2.89 -8.40
CA GLY A 192 -1.45 -4.34 -8.36
C GLY A 192 -0.10 -4.99 -8.05
N ILE A 193 1.01 -4.47 -8.62
CA ILE A 193 2.36 -4.96 -8.25
C ILE A 193 2.77 -4.46 -6.86
N ASP A 194 2.29 -3.29 -6.43
CA ASP A 194 2.48 -2.83 -5.06
C ASP A 194 1.86 -3.82 -4.05
N ALA A 195 0.60 -4.23 -4.29
CA ALA A 195 -0.03 -5.27 -3.48
C ALA A 195 0.73 -6.62 -3.52
N LEU A 196 1.28 -6.99 -4.68
CA LEU A 196 2.13 -8.19 -4.79
C LEU A 196 3.40 -8.03 -3.96
N SER A 197 4.06 -6.88 -4.01
CA SER A 197 5.26 -6.58 -3.23
C SER A 197 4.96 -6.62 -1.73
N HIS A 198 3.83 -6.05 -1.30
CA HIS A 198 3.35 -6.13 0.08
C HIS A 198 3.21 -7.58 0.54
N ALA A 199 2.53 -8.42 -0.25
CA ALA A 199 2.28 -9.81 0.11
C ALA A 199 3.57 -10.64 0.14
N VAL A 200 4.43 -10.50 -0.88
CA VAL A 200 5.72 -11.20 -0.95
C VAL A 200 6.64 -10.77 0.20
N GLU A 201 6.77 -9.48 0.46
CA GLU A 201 7.61 -9.01 1.56
C GLU A 201 7.04 -9.39 2.93
N ALA A 202 5.72 -9.35 3.11
CA ALA A 202 5.07 -9.81 4.33
C ALA A 202 5.37 -11.29 4.60
N TYR A 203 5.33 -12.13 3.57
CA TYR A 203 5.66 -13.55 3.66
C TYR A 203 7.13 -13.76 3.96
N LEU A 204 8.04 -13.05 3.30
CA LEU A 204 9.50 -13.16 3.51
C LEU A 204 9.99 -12.49 4.80
N SER A 205 9.22 -11.61 5.39
CA SER A 205 9.63 -10.80 6.55
C SER A 205 10.10 -11.65 7.72
N ARG A 206 11.13 -11.20 8.41
CA ARG A 206 11.57 -11.78 9.70
C ARG A 206 10.50 -11.71 10.79
N LYS A 207 9.45 -10.90 10.57
CA LYS A 207 8.27 -10.79 11.45
C LYS A 207 7.08 -11.63 10.97
N ALA A 208 7.25 -12.42 9.90
CA ALA A 208 6.21 -13.29 9.40
C ALA A 208 5.80 -14.34 10.43
N HIS A 209 4.53 -14.71 10.41
CA HIS A 209 3.96 -15.72 11.31
C HIS A 209 2.74 -16.38 10.64
N PRO A 210 2.21 -17.50 11.18
CA PRO A 210 1.20 -18.31 10.47
C PRO A 210 -0.03 -17.54 9.96
N PHE A 211 -0.53 -16.54 10.70
CA PHE A 211 -1.63 -15.70 10.22
C PHE A 211 -1.24 -14.87 9.01
N THR A 212 -0.10 -14.16 9.09
CA THR A 212 0.36 -13.31 7.98
C THR A 212 0.75 -14.14 6.77
N ASP A 213 1.30 -15.34 6.98
CA ASP A 213 1.66 -16.27 5.91
C ASP A 213 0.44 -16.71 5.10
N SER A 214 -0.64 -17.10 5.78
CA SER A 214 -1.88 -17.52 5.11
C SER A 214 -2.49 -16.40 4.28
N LEU A 215 -2.53 -15.17 4.82
CA LEU A 215 -3.06 -14.00 4.12
C LEU A 215 -2.18 -13.64 2.91
N ALA A 216 -0.86 -13.64 3.09
CA ALA A 216 0.10 -13.28 2.06
C ALA A 216 0.09 -14.27 0.88
N LEU A 217 0.09 -15.58 1.14
CA LEU A 217 0.03 -16.60 0.09
C LEU A 217 -1.24 -16.48 -0.73
N GLN A 218 -2.40 -16.34 -0.07
CA GLN A 218 -3.68 -16.16 -0.77
C GLN A 218 -3.68 -14.87 -1.61
N ALA A 219 -3.12 -13.78 -1.09
CA ALA A 219 -2.99 -12.53 -1.84
C ALA A 219 -2.12 -12.71 -3.09
N ILE A 220 -0.96 -13.35 -2.97
CA ILE A 220 -0.04 -13.59 -4.09
C ILE A 220 -0.74 -14.41 -5.19
N GLU A 221 -1.42 -15.51 -4.84
CA GLU A 221 -2.13 -16.35 -5.80
C GLU A 221 -3.21 -15.56 -6.56
N LEU A 222 -4.03 -14.79 -5.84
CA LEU A 222 -5.10 -13.99 -6.44
C LEU A 222 -4.55 -12.88 -7.35
N ILE A 223 -3.49 -12.18 -6.93
CA ILE A 223 -2.88 -11.12 -7.73
C ILE A 223 -2.29 -11.72 -9.00
N MET A 224 -1.47 -12.75 -8.89
CA MET A 224 -0.81 -13.37 -10.05
C MET A 224 -1.81 -13.91 -11.08
N LYS A 225 -2.98 -14.36 -10.63
CA LYS A 225 -4.08 -14.84 -11.49
C LYS A 225 -4.80 -13.69 -12.20
N ASN A 226 -5.02 -12.55 -11.54
CA ASN A 226 -5.99 -11.56 -11.98
C ASN A 226 -5.41 -10.25 -12.52
N ILE A 227 -4.20 -9.87 -12.13
CA ILE A 227 -3.62 -8.57 -12.48
C ILE A 227 -3.53 -8.35 -14.00
N ARG A 228 -3.15 -9.39 -14.77
CA ARG A 228 -3.12 -9.32 -16.24
C ARG A 228 -4.52 -9.16 -16.83
N LEU A 229 -5.52 -9.75 -16.22
CA LEU A 229 -6.92 -9.66 -16.67
C LEU A 229 -7.44 -8.22 -16.51
N VAL A 230 -7.27 -7.63 -15.32
CA VAL A 230 -7.72 -6.25 -15.06
C VAL A 230 -6.88 -5.23 -15.82
N TYR A 231 -5.60 -5.52 -16.09
CA TYR A 231 -4.74 -4.67 -16.90
C TYR A 231 -5.17 -4.62 -18.38
N ARG A 232 -5.59 -5.75 -18.94
CA ARG A 232 -6.10 -5.85 -20.32
C ARG A 232 -7.54 -5.36 -20.45
N ASN A 233 -8.37 -5.65 -19.48
CA ASN A 233 -9.78 -5.25 -19.41
C ASN A 233 -10.13 -4.76 -18.01
N GLY A 234 -10.04 -3.43 -17.81
CA GLY A 234 -10.33 -2.79 -16.54
C GLY A 234 -11.80 -2.89 -16.09
N GLU A 235 -12.72 -3.27 -16.97
CA GLU A 235 -14.13 -3.44 -16.69
C GLU A 235 -14.51 -4.86 -16.24
N ASN A 236 -13.54 -5.78 -16.17
CA ASN A 236 -13.77 -7.14 -15.67
C ASN A 236 -14.03 -7.11 -14.15
N VAL A 237 -15.31 -7.02 -13.79
CA VAL A 237 -15.77 -6.89 -12.39
C VAL A 237 -15.27 -8.03 -11.51
N GLN A 238 -15.33 -9.28 -12.01
CA GLN A 238 -14.87 -10.43 -11.23
C GLN A 238 -13.37 -10.32 -10.92
N ALA A 239 -12.56 -10.00 -11.91
CA ALA A 239 -11.11 -9.84 -11.68
C ALA A 239 -10.81 -8.62 -10.79
N ARG A 240 -11.56 -7.51 -10.91
CA ARG A 240 -11.49 -6.37 -9.98
C ARG A 240 -11.84 -6.77 -8.56
N ASN A 241 -12.87 -7.60 -8.39
CA ASN A 241 -13.26 -8.13 -7.09
C ASN A 241 -12.14 -8.95 -6.46
N GLU A 242 -11.55 -9.91 -7.19
CA GLU A 242 -10.43 -10.71 -6.70
C GLU A 242 -9.18 -9.86 -6.41
N MET A 243 -8.89 -8.81 -7.21
CA MET A 243 -7.79 -7.88 -6.95
C MET A 243 -8.02 -7.01 -5.70
N ALA A 244 -9.22 -6.49 -5.50
CA ALA A 244 -9.56 -5.71 -4.30
C ALA A 244 -9.44 -6.57 -3.03
N TYR A 245 -9.93 -7.82 -3.09
CA TYR A 245 -9.78 -8.78 -2.00
C TYR A 245 -8.30 -9.09 -1.72
N ALA A 246 -7.52 -9.36 -2.75
CA ALA A 246 -6.10 -9.66 -2.62
C ALA A 246 -5.30 -8.49 -2.04
N SER A 247 -5.58 -7.25 -2.46
CA SER A 247 -4.97 -6.04 -1.90
C SER A 247 -5.27 -5.89 -0.41
N MET A 248 -6.52 -6.13 -0.01
CA MET A 248 -6.92 -6.13 1.39
C MET A 248 -6.17 -7.21 2.20
N LEU A 249 -6.07 -8.43 1.69
CA LEU A 249 -5.32 -9.51 2.36
C LEU A 249 -3.83 -9.15 2.49
N ALA A 250 -3.21 -8.62 1.44
CA ALA A 250 -1.83 -8.14 1.46
C ALA A 250 -1.63 -7.04 2.50
N GLY A 251 -2.59 -6.10 2.59
CA GLY A 251 -2.64 -5.04 3.60
C GLY A 251 -2.65 -5.59 5.03
N MET A 252 -3.54 -6.53 5.31
CA MET A 252 -3.61 -7.21 6.61
C MET A 252 -2.31 -7.97 6.92
N ALA A 253 -1.72 -8.64 5.92
CA ALA A 253 -0.49 -9.39 6.09
C ALA A 253 0.69 -8.48 6.49
N PHE A 254 1.02 -7.45 5.67
CA PHE A 254 2.18 -6.62 5.96
C PHE A 254 1.96 -5.70 7.17
N SER A 255 0.74 -5.30 7.47
CA SER A 255 0.44 -4.50 8.66
C SER A 255 0.72 -5.27 9.96
N ASN A 256 0.61 -6.59 9.94
CA ASN A 256 0.81 -7.47 11.09
C ASN A 256 2.15 -8.24 11.04
N SER A 257 2.90 -8.15 9.94
CA SER A 257 4.30 -8.54 9.86
C SER A 257 5.17 -7.32 9.59
N SER A 258 5.62 -7.13 8.36
CA SER A 258 6.25 -5.88 7.88
C SER A 258 6.53 -5.97 6.38
N VAL A 259 6.63 -4.83 5.72
CA VAL A 259 7.39 -4.69 4.48
C VAL A 259 8.91 -4.77 4.75
N ALA A 260 9.71 -4.96 3.72
CA ALA A 260 11.13 -5.21 3.85
C ALA A 260 11.99 -4.35 2.88
N LEU A 261 12.88 -4.97 2.10
CA LEU A 261 13.92 -4.29 1.34
C LEU A 261 13.36 -3.52 0.12
N VAL A 262 12.39 -4.09 -0.61
CA VAL A 262 11.76 -3.41 -1.77
C VAL A 262 11.19 -2.06 -1.35
N HIS A 263 10.34 -2.05 -0.32
CA HIS A 263 9.75 -0.83 0.21
C HIS A 263 10.79 0.12 0.85
N GLY A 264 11.83 -0.42 1.47
CA GLY A 264 12.95 0.38 1.98
C GLY A 264 13.64 1.16 0.87
N MET A 265 13.95 0.49 -0.24
CA MET A 265 14.63 1.08 -1.40
C MET A 265 13.72 1.97 -2.25
N SER A 266 12.41 1.71 -2.31
CA SER A 266 11.49 2.49 -3.15
C SER A 266 11.23 3.90 -2.62
N ARG A 267 11.26 4.11 -1.30
CA ARG A 267 10.97 5.41 -0.69
C ARG A 267 11.91 6.52 -1.14
N PRO A 268 13.25 6.35 -1.13
CA PRO A 268 14.17 7.37 -1.64
C PRO A 268 13.97 7.67 -3.12
N ILE A 269 13.61 6.66 -3.93
CA ILE A 269 13.30 6.85 -5.36
C ILE A 269 12.08 7.77 -5.51
N GLY A 270 11.03 7.52 -4.76
CA GLY A 270 9.83 8.37 -4.76
C GLY A 270 10.12 9.80 -4.31
N ALA A 271 10.92 9.96 -3.25
CA ALA A 271 11.27 11.27 -2.71
C ALA A 271 12.15 12.10 -3.66
N LEU A 272 13.20 11.50 -4.23
CA LEU A 272 14.20 12.22 -5.03
C LEU A 272 13.80 12.38 -6.51
N PHE A 273 13.10 11.41 -7.07
CA PHE A 273 12.80 11.36 -8.51
C PHE A 273 11.30 11.45 -8.81
N HIS A 274 10.47 11.62 -7.77
CA HIS A 274 9.00 11.74 -7.91
C HIS A 274 8.35 10.55 -8.65
N VAL A 275 8.97 9.37 -8.53
CA VAL A 275 8.40 8.13 -9.09
C VAL A 275 7.23 7.69 -8.22
N PRO A 276 6.06 7.41 -8.80
CA PRO A 276 4.93 6.88 -8.03
C PRO A 276 5.29 5.60 -7.27
N HIS A 277 4.81 5.48 -6.02
CA HIS A 277 5.24 4.43 -5.08
C HIS A 277 5.12 3.02 -5.64
N GLY A 278 3.97 2.65 -6.19
CA GLY A 278 3.76 1.31 -6.74
C GLY A 278 4.64 1.00 -7.95
N ILE A 279 4.96 2.01 -8.78
CA ILE A 279 5.90 1.83 -9.90
C ILE A 279 7.33 1.62 -9.38
N SER A 280 7.77 2.39 -8.39
CA SER A 280 9.11 2.21 -7.83
C SER A 280 9.28 0.84 -7.18
N ASN A 281 8.26 0.32 -6.48
CA ASN A 281 8.27 -1.06 -5.97
C ASN A 281 8.34 -2.09 -7.10
N ALA A 282 7.59 -1.89 -8.19
CA ALA A 282 7.58 -2.79 -9.34
C ALA A 282 8.95 -2.88 -10.04
N MET A 283 9.65 -1.75 -10.17
CA MET A 283 10.99 -1.68 -10.77
C MET A 283 12.05 -2.43 -9.94
N LEU A 284 11.87 -2.50 -8.62
CA LEU A 284 12.85 -3.07 -7.70
C LEU A 284 12.60 -4.54 -7.40
N LEU A 285 11.33 -4.97 -7.38
CA LEU A 285 10.92 -6.28 -6.89
C LEU A 285 11.71 -7.44 -7.49
N PRO A 286 11.88 -7.60 -8.81
CA PRO A 286 12.58 -8.75 -9.37
C PRO A 286 14.07 -8.81 -8.97
N ALA A 287 14.77 -7.68 -9.00
CA ALA A 287 16.20 -7.61 -8.64
C ALA A 287 16.40 -7.92 -7.14
N VAL A 288 15.52 -7.43 -6.29
CA VAL A 288 15.55 -7.72 -4.85
C VAL A 288 15.25 -9.19 -4.58
N LEU A 289 14.35 -9.83 -5.34
CA LEU A 289 14.09 -11.26 -5.22
C LEU A 289 15.27 -12.11 -5.69
N ASP A 290 15.95 -11.73 -6.77
CA ASP A 290 17.20 -12.38 -7.20
C ASP A 290 18.28 -12.31 -6.11
N TYR A 291 18.44 -11.16 -5.45
CA TYR A 291 19.35 -10.97 -4.31
C TYR A 291 18.96 -11.85 -3.11
N THR A 292 17.67 -11.94 -2.82
CA THR A 292 17.12 -12.63 -1.64
C THR A 292 17.14 -14.15 -1.79
N LYS A 293 17.17 -14.66 -3.02
CA LYS A 293 16.89 -16.04 -3.38
C LYS A 293 17.62 -17.08 -2.55
N GLU A 294 18.95 -17.00 -2.50
CA GLU A 294 19.77 -18.02 -1.81
C GLU A 294 19.49 -18.09 -0.30
N ALA A 295 19.16 -16.96 0.31
CA ALA A 295 18.87 -16.88 1.74
C ALA A 295 17.42 -17.24 2.11
N SER A 296 16.51 -17.27 1.12
CA SER A 296 15.07 -17.50 1.36
C SER A 296 14.49 -18.57 0.42
N ILE A 297 15.33 -19.50 0.02
CA ILE A 297 14.99 -20.53 -0.98
C ILE A 297 13.74 -21.33 -0.58
N ASP A 298 13.59 -21.66 0.71
CA ASP A 298 12.45 -22.42 1.22
C ASP A 298 11.14 -21.61 1.09
N ARG A 299 11.17 -20.35 1.54
CA ARG A 299 10.00 -19.46 1.53
C ARG A 299 9.58 -19.07 0.10
N LEU A 300 10.55 -18.74 -0.76
CA LEU A 300 10.30 -18.45 -2.17
C LEU A 300 9.81 -19.71 -2.90
N GLY A 301 10.39 -20.87 -2.59
CA GLY A 301 9.95 -22.15 -3.13
C GLY A 301 8.52 -22.54 -2.74
N GLU A 302 8.09 -22.18 -1.53
CA GLU A 302 6.70 -22.37 -1.09
C GLU A 302 5.72 -21.50 -1.89
N ILE A 303 6.06 -20.24 -2.13
CA ILE A 303 5.24 -19.37 -3.00
C ILE A 303 5.18 -19.94 -4.41
N GLY A 304 6.33 -20.35 -4.99
CA GLY A 304 6.37 -20.92 -6.33
C GLY A 304 5.54 -22.20 -6.45
N GLN A 305 5.59 -23.07 -5.45
CA GLN A 305 4.76 -24.29 -5.40
C GLN A 305 3.26 -23.95 -5.28
N ALA A 306 2.89 -22.93 -4.52
CA ALA A 306 1.50 -22.48 -4.38
C ALA A 306 0.94 -21.93 -5.70
N LEU A 307 1.74 -21.16 -6.44
CA LEU A 307 1.34 -20.62 -7.75
C LEU A 307 1.15 -21.69 -8.83
N PHE A 308 1.88 -22.81 -8.74
CA PHE A 308 1.87 -23.88 -9.73
C PHE A 308 1.62 -25.25 -9.08
N PRO A 309 0.44 -25.47 -8.47
CA PRO A 309 0.16 -26.63 -7.62
C PRO A 309 0.16 -27.98 -8.38
N ASN A 310 0.00 -27.94 -9.70
CA ASN A 310 -0.05 -29.15 -10.56
C ASN A 310 1.35 -29.66 -10.97
N VAL A 311 2.41 -28.94 -10.61
CA VAL A 311 3.80 -29.32 -10.89
C VAL A 311 4.52 -29.47 -9.55
N SER A 312 5.28 -30.56 -9.42
CA SER A 312 6.09 -30.76 -8.21
C SER A 312 7.47 -30.14 -8.42
N TYR A 313 7.80 -29.17 -7.61
CA TYR A 313 9.08 -28.47 -7.61
C TYR A 313 9.92 -28.81 -6.38
N THR A 314 11.22 -28.89 -6.54
CA THR A 314 12.14 -28.68 -5.42
C THR A 314 12.02 -27.23 -4.95
N LYS A 315 12.45 -26.94 -3.72
CA LYS A 315 12.40 -25.55 -3.19
C LYS A 315 13.14 -24.56 -4.10
N LYS A 316 14.28 -24.98 -4.66
CA LYS A 316 15.06 -24.16 -5.58
C LYS A 316 14.31 -23.90 -6.89
N GLU A 317 13.77 -24.94 -7.52
CA GLU A 317 12.98 -24.78 -8.75
C GLU A 317 11.74 -23.92 -8.53
N GLY A 318 11.05 -24.08 -7.39
CA GLY A 318 9.92 -23.24 -7.02
C GLY A 318 10.32 -21.77 -6.85
N ALA A 319 11.47 -21.47 -6.24
CA ALA A 319 11.99 -20.13 -6.13
C ALA A 319 12.35 -19.53 -7.50
N ASP A 320 12.99 -20.31 -8.38
CA ASP A 320 13.32 -19.88 -9.74
C ASP A 320 12.07 -19.57 -10.56
N VAL A 321 11.06 -20.45 -10.53
CA VAL A 321 9.80 -20.27 -11.26
C VAL A 321 9.04 -19.03 -10.75
N LEU A 322 9.01 -18.79 -9.45
CA LEU A 322 8.38 -17.60 -8.89
C LEU A 322 9.03 -16.31 -9.43
N ILE A 323 10.37 -16.22 -9.35
CA ILE A 323 11.11 -15.03 -9.78
C ILE A 323 10.89 -14.77 -11.27
N GLU A 324 10.98 -15.82 -12.09
CA GLU A 324 10.73 -15.73 -13.52
C GLU A 324 9.27 -15.33 -13.84
N ALA A 325 8.29 -15.82 -13.08
CA ALA A 325 6.89 -15.44 -13.25
C ALA A 325 6.66 -13.95 -12.91
N ILE A 326 7.37 -13.41 -11.91
CA ILE A 326 7.31 -11.99 -11.55
C ILE A 326 8.03 -11.13 -12.61
N LYS A 327 9.19 -11.54 -13.12
CA LYS A 327 9.87 -10.88 -14.25
C LYS A 327 8.95 -10.79 -15.46
N GLN A 328 8.33 -11.91 -15.83
CA GLN A 328 7.37 -11.96 -16.95
C GLN A 328 6.15 -11.06 -16.67
N LEU A 329 5.68 -11.01 -15.42
CA LEU A 329 4.60 -10.11 -15.06
C LEU A 329 4.98 -8.65 -15.28
N CYS A 330 6.18 -8.23 -14.91
CA CYS A 330 6.66 -6.86 -15.15
C CYS A 330 6.68 -6.53 -16.65
N ILE A 331 7.12 -7.47 -17.49
CA ILE A 331 7.06 -7.32 -18.97
C ILE A 331 5.61 -7.17 -19.45
N ASP A 332 4.70 -8.05 -19.02
CA ASP A 332 3.31 -8.08 -19.45
C ASP A 332 2.52 -6.82 -19.03
N LEU A 333 2.98 -6.10 -18.02
CA LEU A 333 2.39 -4.89 -17.50
C LEU A 333 3.12 -3.62 -17.94
N ASP A 334 4.07 -3.73 -18.87
CA ASP A 334 4.87 -2.62 -19.39
C ASP A 334 5.61 -1.84 -18.27
N ILE A 335 6.12 -2.54 -17.23
CA ILE A 335 6.88 -1.91 -16.14
C ILE A 335 8.26 -1.52 -16.67
N PRO A 336 8.65 -0.24 -16.57
CA PRO A 336 9.99 0.21 -16.96
C PRO A 336 11.03 -0.15 -15.89
N ASN A 337 12.32 -0.10 -16.23
CA ASN A 337 13.39 0.03 -15.23
C ASN A 337 13.62 1.52 -14.88
N LEU A 338 14.53 1.81 -13.93
CA LEU A 338 14.78 3.17 -13.48
C LEU A 338 15.31 4.07 -14.61
N GLN A 339 16.16 3.55 -15.49
CA GLN A 339 16.70 4.27 -16.64
C GLN A 339 15.62 4.59 -17.68
N SER A 340 14.81 3.61 -18.05
CA SER A 340 13.75 3.78 -19.06
C SER A 340 12.58 4.62 -18.54
N TRP A 341 12.39 4.72 -17.21
CA TRP A 341 11.49 5.70 -16.60
C TRP A 341 11.95 7.14 -16.84
N GLY A 342 13.25 7.35 -17.07
CA GLY A 342 13.82 8.68 -17.32
C GLY A 342 14.55 9.29 -16.13
N ILE A 343 14.96 8.47 -15.14
CA ILE A 343 15.81 8.96 -14.05
C ILE A 343 17.18 9.33 -14.63
N ASP A 344 17.59 10.59 -14.41
CA ASP A 344 18.90 11.08 -14.88
C ASP A 344 20.06 10.28 -14.26
N ARG A 345 20.93 9.76 -15.13
CA ARG A 345 22.03 8.90 -14.74
C ARG A 345 22.99 9.60 -13.77
N GLN A 346 23.36 10.84 -14.04
CA GLN A 346 24.34 11.55 -13.23
C GLN A 346 23.75 11.84 -11.83
N LEU A 347 22.52 12.30 -11.78
CA LEU A 347 21.82 12.56 -10.53
C LEU A 347 21.65 11.28 -9.72
N PHE A 348 21.28 10.16 -10.37
CA PHE A 348 21.16 8.86 -9.71
C PHE A 348 22.49 8.44 -9.06
N TYR A 349 23.59 8.44 -9.80
CA TYR A 349 24.92 8.01 -9.31
C TYR A 349 25.47 8.93 -8.21
N THR A 350 25.10 10.21 -8.20
CA THR A 350 25.54 11.15 -7.14
C THR A 350 24.68 11.07 -5.88
N THR A 351 23.48 10.47 -5.95
CA THR A 351 22.54 10.39 -4.82
C THR A 351 22.41 8.98 -4.24
N VAL A 352 22.98 7.96 -4.87
CA VAL A 352 22.80 6.55 -4.48
C VAL A 352 23.22 6.24 -3.04
N GLU A 353 24.29 6.87 -2.54
CA GLU A 353 24.74 6.69 -1.15
C GLU A 353 23.69 7.26 -0.16
N LYS A 354 23.13 8.44 -0.47
CA LYS A 354 22.03 9.01 0.31
C LYS A 354 20.81 8.10 0.26
N MET A 355 20.46 7.59 -0.92
CA MET A 355 19.34 6.67 -1.07
C MET A 355 19.49 5.42 -0.21
N ALA A 356 20.70 4.84 -0.14
CA ALA A 356 20.98 3.67 0.70
C ALA A 356 20.85 4.00 2.18
N ALA A 357 21.37 5.15 2.61
CA ALA A 357 21.24 5.63 3.99
C ALA A 357 19.75 5.85 4.38
N ASP A 358 18.98 6.52 3.52
CA ASP A 358 17.55 6.78 3.74
C ASP A 358 16.75 5.46 3.77
N ALA A 359 17.09 4.49 2.90
CA ALA A 359 16.49 3.17 2.90
C ALA A 359 16.70 2.46 4.25
N ILE A 360 17.92 2.45 4.78
CA ILE A 360 18.25 1.86 6.08
C ILE A 360 17.51 2.61 7.21
N GLN A 361 17.54 3.94 7.19
CA GLN A 361 16.87 4.76 8.20
C GLN A 361 15.36 4.52 8.26
N SER A 362 14.74 4.13 7.15
CA SER A 362 13.33 3.76 7.10
C SER A 362 12.97 2.58 8.02
N GLY A 363 13.95 1.78 8.41
CA GLY A 363 13.80 0.59 9.24
C GLY A 363 13.22 -0.64 8.51
N SER A 364 12.77 -0.50 7.26
CA SER A 364 12.19 -1.60 6.49
C SER A 364 13.20 -2.69 6.12
N PRO A 365 14.43 -2.36 5.65
CA PRO A 365 15.44 -3.38 5.34
C PRO A 365 15.83 -4.27 6.53
N ALA A 366 15.69 -3.79 7.77
CA ALA A 366 15.94 -4.59 8.97
C ALA A 366 14.96 -5.77 9.15
N ASN A 367 13.82 -5.75 8.46
CA ASN A 367 12.84 -6.84 8.47
C ASN A 367 13.06 -7.86 7.34
N HIS A 368 14.01 -7.60 6.44
CA HIS A 368 14.35 -8.50 5.33
C HIS A 368 15.05 -9.76 5.86
N PRO A 369 14.87 -10.93 5.22
CA PRO A 369 15.52 -12.19 5.64
C PRO A 369 17.02 -12.05 5.82
N VAL A 370 17.69 -11.38 4.87
CA VAL A 370 19.08 -10.94 4.97
C VAL A 370 19.08 -9.43 5.17
N VAL A 371 19.53 -8.97 6.31
CA VAL A 371 19.64 -7.52 6.55
C VAL A 371 20.83 -6.99 5.75
N PRO A 372 20.59 -6.21 4.68
CA PRO A 372 21.66 -5.76 3.80
C PRO A 372 22.50 -4.65 4.47
N THR A 373 23.79 -4.59 4.10
CA THR A 373 24.64 -3.44 4.37
C THR A 373 24.32 -2.27 3.44
N ALA A 374 24.85 -1.08 3.74
CA ALA A 374 24.69 0.08 2.86
C ALA A 374 25.31 -0.18 1.48
N GLU A 375 26.47 -0.83 1.43
CA GLU A 375 27.17 -1.20 0.21
C GLU A 375 26.36 -2.16 -0.65
N GLU A 376 25.72 -3.16 -0.05
CA GLU A 376 24.83 -4.09 -0.77
C GLU A 376 23.59 -3.39 -1.34
N ILE A 377 23.00 -2.44 -0.60
CA ILE A 377 21.88 -1.63 -1.11
C ILE A 377 22.34 -0.74 -2.28
N ILE A 378 23.53 -0.14 -2.21
CA ILE A 378 24.10 0.63 -3.32
C ILE A 378 24.27 -0.25 -4.56
N GLN A 379 24.82 -1.45 -4.42
CA GLN A 379 24.98 -2.38 -5.54
C GLN A 379 23.63 -2.82 -6.12
N LEU A 380 22.63 -3.05 -5.27
CA LEU A 380 21.25 -3.35 -5.72
C LEU A 380 20.65 -2.18 -6.50
N TYR A 381 20.84 -0.93 -6.07
CA TYR A 381 20.40 0.23 -6.82
C TYR A 381 21.03 0.30 -8.22
N TYR A 382 22.36 0.02 -8.33
CA TYR A 382 23.04 -0.05 -9.63
C TYR A 382 22.45 -1.17 -10.50
N THR A 383 22.17 -2.34 -9.92
CA THR A 383 21.53 -3.45 -10.62
C THR A 383 20.14 -3.04 -11.11
N CYS A 384 19.34 -2.36 -10.29
CA CYS A 384 17.98 -1.94 -10.65
C CYS A 384 17.95 -0.83 -11.71
N TYR A 385 18.99 -0.02 -11.83
CA TYR A 385 19.01 1.12 -12.75
C TYR A 385 18.84 0.70 -14.21
N GLU A 386 19.53 -0.36 -14.64
CA GLU A 386 19.49 -0.91 -15.99
C GLU A 386 18.95 -2.35 -15.99
N TYR A 387 18.11 -2.72 -14.99
CA TYR A 387 17.63 -4.10 -14.85
C TYR A 387 16.82 -4.52 -16.09
N GLU A 388 17.26 -5.59 -16.72
CA GLU A 388 16.54 -6.21 -17.83
C GLU A 388 15.60 -7.30 -17.28
N PHE A 389 14.29 -7.13 -17.48
CA PHE A 389 13.27 -8.11 -17.06
C PHE A 389 13.26 -9.36 -17.95
N GLU A 390 14.35 -9.66 -18.68
CA GLU A 390 14.41 -10.84 -19.54
C GLU A 390 14.20 -12.14 -18.75
N SER A 391 13.17 -12.88 -19.13
CA SER A 391 12.89 -14.20 -18.57
C SER A 391 13.57 -15.28 -19.42
N ALA A 392 14.35 -16.16 -18.78
CA ALA A 392 15.03 -17.28 -19.43
C ALA A 392 14.06 -18.40 -19.88
N ILE A 393 12.86 -18.47 -19.27
CA ILE A 393 11.90 -19.57 -19.47
C ILE A 393 11.09 -19.40 -20.76
N TYR A 394 10.89 -18.17 -21.23
CA TYR A 394 10.01 -17.86 -22.37
C TYR A 394 10.75 -17.59 -23.68
N LYS A 395 12.05 -17.85 -23.74
CA LYS A 395 12.87 -17.78 -24.98
C LYS A 395 12.77 -19.06 -25.84
N LYS A 396 11.72 -19.88 -25.67
CA LYS A 396 11.50 -21.09 -26.50
C LYS A 396 10.24 -20.97 -27.33
#